data_a08d311bed686353b06c2e7880ecef4f
#
_entry.id   a08d311bed686353b06c2e7880ecef4f
#
_cell.length_a   1.000
_cell.length_b   1.000
_cell.length_c   1.000
_cell.angle_alpha   90.00
_cell.angle_beta   90.00
_cell.angle_gamma   90.00
#
_symmetry.space_group_name_H-M   'P 1'
#
loop_
_entity.id
_entity.type
_entity.pdbx_description
1 polymer ?
#
loop_
_entity_poly.entity_id
_entity_poly.type
_entity_poly.pdbx_seq_one_letter_code
_entity_poly.pdbx_strand_id
1 'polypeptide(L)'
;MEISCAFATSSDTPSHVQVAEALGYRRAWLYDSPAICSDVWITLARSAERTSRIGLGPGVLIPSLRHPMANAAAIAELAQLAPGRVAVAVGSGFTGRFTLGKRPLPWREVADYVRCLKALLAGESTQWEGVTIRMMLLPGFGAPRPVQVPILIGADGPKGLAVAAELGDGVFSAVVPQPDAVNVADWRALLTFGTVLDDGEELSSARVVDAVAPSVVVMYHAAYERGGAALVDELPGGRGWREAVEACPETERHLAIHEGHLVKANARDEPYVADLIPLASATGLTGTAEEISGRIGDFAAAGVTEVVYQPAGSDIERELRAFASATGLTG
;
A
#
# COMPACT_ATOMS: atom_id res chain seq x y z
N MET A 1 0.07 1.05 -19.69
CA MET A 1 0.28 0.61 -18.29
C MET A 1 1.16 1.65 -17.59
N GLU A 2 0.67 2.26 -16.53
CA GLU A 2 1.51 3.12 -15.68
C GLU A 2 2.31 2.27 -14.68
N ILE A 3 3.52 2.70 -14.38
CA ILE A 3 4.39 2.05 -13.38
C ILE A 3 4.63 3.04 -12.24
N SER A 4 4.22 2.65 -11.06
CA SER A 4 4.33 3.40 -9.82
C SER A 4 5.09 2.59 -8.76
N CYS A 5 5.44 3.22 -7.64
CA CYS A 5 6.05 2.53 -6.53
C CYS A 5 5.28 2.76 -5.23
N ALA A 6 5.51 1.88 -4.23
CA ALA A 6 4.99 2.05 -2.89
C ALA A 6 6.09 1.89 -1.84
N PHE A 7 5.90 2.53 -0.69
CA PHE A 7 6.88 2.47 0.40
C PHE A 7 6.22 2.28 1.76
N ALA A 8 6.76 1.35 2.53
CA ALA A 8 6.69 1.43 3.97
C ALA A 8 7.51 2.65 4.40
N THR A 9 6.86 3.63 5.04
CA THR A 9 7.48 4.94 5.28
C THR A 9 8.59 4.90 6.33
N SER A 10 9.71 5.57 6.02
CA SER A 10 10.87 5.73 6.89
C SER A 10 11.45 7.16 6.77
N SER A 11 12.52 7.44 7.53
CA SER A 11 13.27 8.71 7.39
C SER A 11 13.84 8.92 5.99
N ASP A 12 14.16 7.82 5.27
CA ASP A 12 14.84 7.84 3.97
C ASP A 12 13.86 7.80 2.80
N THR A 13 12.59 7.49 3.04
CA THR A 13 11.55 7.44 2.00
C THR A 13 11.53 8.69 1.11
N PRO A 14 11.67 9.95 1.60
CA PRO A 14 11.70 11.11 0.72
C PRO A 14 12.86 11.09 -0.29
N SER A 15 14.00 10.49 0.06
CA SER A 15 15.13 10.31 -0.86
C SER A 15 14.84 9.19 -1.88
N HIS A 16 14.23 8.09 -1.45
CA HIS A 16 13.80 7.01 -2.36
C HIS A 16 12.75 7.51 -3.37
N VAL A 17 11.81 8.37 -2.93
CA VAL A 17 10.82 8.99 -3.83
C VAL A 17 11.49 9.90 -4.86
N GLN A 18 12.56 10.62 -4.48
CA GLN A 18 13.34 11.42 -5.41
C GLN A 18 14.07 10.55 -6.45
N VAL A 19 14.63 9.40 -6.03
CA VAL A 19 15.19 8.40 -6.95
C VAL A 19 14.12 7.85 -7.89
N ALA A 20 12.94 7.51 -7.38
CA ALA A 20 11.82 7.03 -8.19
C ALA A 20 11.37 8.08 -9.22
N GLU A 21 11.32 9.36 -8.87
CA GLU A 21 11.04 10.45 -9.81
C GLU A 21 12.08 10.51 -10.93
N ALA A 22 13.37 10.40 -10.59
CA ALA A 22 14.45 10.42 -11.57
C ALA A 22 14.43 9.22 -12.51
N LEU A 23 13.88 8.10 -12.08
CA LEU A 23 13.73 6.87 -12.87
C LEU A 23 12.43 6.84 -13.70
N GLY A 24 11.55 7.83 -13.57
CA GLY A 24 10.33 7.92 -14.36
C GLY A 24 9.11 7.21 -13.77
N TYR A 25 9.13 6.81 -12.51
CA TYR A 25 7.93 6.28 -11.85
C TYR A 25 6.80 7.31 -11.84
N ARG A 26 5.59 6.84 -12.13
CA ARG A 26 4.43 7.71 -12.25
C ARG A 26 3.97 8.29 -10.92
N ARG A 27 4.02 7.48 -9.84
CA ARG A 27 3.51 7.85 -8.51
C ARG A 27 4.26 7.09 -7.41
N ALA A 28 4.37 7.71 -6.24
CA ALA A 28 4.78 7.07 -5.00
C ALA A 28 3.60 7.00 -4.03
N TRP A 29 3.19 5.78 -3.68
CA TRP A 29 2.16 5.47 -2.71
C TRP A 29 2.80 5.15 -1.36
N LEU A 30 2.41 5.84 -0.29
CA LEU A 30 3.00 5.70 1.04
C LEU A 30 2.01 5.05 2.00
N TYR A 31 2.49 4.08 2.78
CA TYR A 31 1.64 3.34 3.72
C TYR A 31 1.28 4.16 4.96
N ASP A 32 0.04 3.99 5.43
CA ASP A 32 -0.47 4.57 6.68
C ASP A 32 -0.60 3.49 7.76
N SER A 33 0.55 3.08 8.32
CA SER A 33 0.65 2.06 9.38
C SER A 33 1.54 2.57 10.52
N PRO A 34 1.08 3.56 11.31
CA PRO A 34 1.94 4.30 12.25
C PRO A 34 2.52 3.46 13.40
N ALA A 35 2.04 2.21 13.61
CA ALA A 35 2.64 1.30 14.58
C ALA A 35 4.00 0.74 14.12
N ILE A 36 4.27 0.71 12.80
CA ILE A 36 5.45 0.09 12.19
C ILE A 36 6.16 0.97 11.17
N CYS A 37 5.57 2.09 10.78
CA CYS A 37 6.08 3.02 9.78
C CYS A 37 6.07 4.46 10.32
N SER A 38 6.85 5.35 9.73
CA SER A 38 6.80 6.79 10.00
C SER A 38 5.44 7.39 9.59
N ASP A 39 5.09 8.55 10.15
CA ASP A 39 3.82 9.22 9.80
C ASP A 39 3.75 9.53 8.30
N VAL A 40 2.64 9.12 7.70
CA VAL A 40 2.43 9.19 6.25
C VAL A 40 2.40 10.63 5.74
N TRP A 41 1.73 11.54 6.46
CA TRP A 41 1.58 12.93 6.00
C TRP A 41 2.87 13.74 6.10
N ILE A 42 3.63 13.54 7.19
CA ILE A 42 4.97 14.15 7.33
C ILE A 42 5.89 13.66 6.22
N THR A 43 5.88 12.35 5.94
CA THR A 43 6.74 11.78 4.90
C THR A 43 6.32 12.24 3.50
N LEU A 44 5.00 12.35 3.21
CA LEU A 44 4.49 12.90 1.96
C LEU A 44 4.87 14.37 1.76
N ALA A 45 4.75 15.20 2.80
CA ALA A 45 5.15 16.62 2.71
C ALA A 45 6.64 16.76 2.40
N ARG A 46 7.51 16.01 3.11
CA ARG A 46 8.95 15.97 2.85
C ARG A 46 9.30 15.47 1.44
N SER A 47 8.51 14.53 0.91
CA SER A 47 8.67 14.04 -0.46
C SER A 47 8.22 15.08 -1.49
N ALA A 48 7.11 15.79 -1.22
CA ALA A 48 6.61 16.86 -2.09
C ALA A 48 7.63 17.99 -2.26
N GLU A 49 8.33 18.37 -1.19
CA GLU A 49 9.38 19.42 -1.20
C GLU A 49 10.63 19.01 -2.00
N ARG A 50 10.87 17.70 -2.17
CA ARG A 50 12.06 17.15 -2.87
C ARG A 50 11.81 16.76 -4.31
N THR A 51 10.56 16.80 -4.76
CA THR A 51 10.13 16.32 -6.07
C THR A 51 9.25 17.33 -6.78
N SER A 52 9.15 17.23 -8.11
CA SER A 52 8.41 18.19 -8.93
C SER A 52 7.42 17.57 -9.90
N ARG A 53 7.53 16.27 -10.20
CA ARG A 53 6.74 15.58 -11.23
C ARG A 53 6.00 14.35 -10.71
N ILE A 54 6.64 13.51 -9.89
CA ILE A 54 6.06 12.27 -9.41
C ILE A 54 4.78 12.52 -8.63
N GLY A 55 3.75 11.74 -8.91
CA GLY A 55 2.52 11.74 -8.12
C GLY A 55 2.77 11.24 -6.69
N LEU A 56 2.01 11.74 -5.73
CA LEU A 56 2.18 11.43 -4.31
C LEU A 56 0.83 11.10 -3.68
N GLY A 57 0.79 10.13 -2.79
CA GLY A 57 -0.40 9.86 -2.01
C GLY A 57 -0.27 8.74 -1.01
N PRO A 58 -1.18 8.69 -0.03
CA PRO A 58 -1.29 7.55 0.87
C PRO A 58 -1.96 6.37 0.14
N GLY A 59 -1.40 5.19 0.31
CA GLY A 59 -1.92 3.97 -0.28
C GLY A 59 -1.83 2.79 0.68
N VAL A 60 -2.81 2.63 1.59
CA VAL A 60 -4.11 3.29 1.74
C VAL A 60 -4.23 4.04 3.07
N LEU A 61 -4.97 5.15 3.13
CA LEU A 61 -5.43 5.73 4.39
C LEU A 61 -6.43 4.80 5.08
N ILE A 62 -6.33 4.73 6.40
CA ILE A 62 -7.23 3.95 7.22
C ILE A 62 -8.13 4.90 8.02
N PRO A 63 -9.46 4.92 7.78
CA PRO A 63 -10.38 5.87 8.38
C PRO A 63 -10.32 5.96 9.91
N SER A 64 -10.09 4.83 10.60
CA SER A 64 -10.06 4.80 12.07
C SER A 64 -8.78 5.36 12.70
N LEU A 65 -7.75 5.69 11.92
CA LEU A 65 -6.50 6.25 12.44
C LEU A 65 -6.56 7.77 12.63
N ARG A 66 -7.39 8.45 11.84
CA ARG A 66 -7.51 9.92 11.91
C ARG A 66 -8.93 10.38 11.58
N HIS A 67 -9.40 11.38 12.31
CA HIS A 67 -10.66 12.05 12.01
C HIS A 67 -10.67 12.56 10.55
N PRO A 68 -11.80 12.47 9.80
CA PRO A 68 -11.86 12.89 8.39
C PRO A 68 -11.49 14.37 8.19
N MET A 69 -11.77 15.24 9.16
CA MET A 69 -11.35 16.65 9.12
C MET A 69 -9.83 16.81 9.15
N ALA A 70 -9.11 16.01 9.94
CA ALA A 70 -7.66 16.04 10.00
C ALA A 70 -7.05 15.60 8.65
N ASN A 71 -7.58 14.51 8.05
CA ASN A 71 -7.14 14.08 6.73
C ASN A 71 -7.54 15.07 5.63
N ALA A 72 -8.72 15.69 5.68
CA ALA A 72 -9.10 16.74 4.71
C ALA A 72 -8.16 17.96 4.78
N ALA A 73 -7.69 18.33 5.96
CA ALA A 73 -6.69 19.40 6.11
C ALA A 73 -5.35 18.97 5.50
N ALA A 74 -4.85 17.77 5.86
CA ALA A 74 -3.57 17.27 5.37
C ALA A 74 -3.54 17.09 3.83
N ILE A 75 -4.62 16.54 3.24
CA ILE A 75 -4.76 16.39 1.79
C ILE A 75 -4.70 17.76 1.09
N ALA A 76 -5.38 18.74 1.65
CA ALA A 76 -5.42 20.07 1.07
C ALA A 76 -4.05 20.77 1.11
N GLU A 77 -3.34 20.67 2.22
CA GLU A 77 -1.97 21.21 2.31
C GLU A 77 -1.01 20.47 1.37
N LEU A 78 -1.10 19.14 1.29
CA LEU A 78 -0.29 18.39 0.34
C LEU A 78 -0.60 18.78 -1.12
N ALA A 79 -1.88 19.03 -1.44
CA ALA A 79 -2.27 19.48 -2.77
C ALA A 79 -1.73 20.89 -3.12
N GLN A 80 -1.47 21.75 -2.12
CA GLN A 80 -0.76 23.01 -2.34
C GLN A 80 0.75 22.81 -2.55
N LEU A 81 1.37 21.90 -1.79
CA LEU A 81 2.79 21.57 -1.93
C LEU A 81 3.09 20.85 -3.26
N ALA A 82 2.12 20.05 -3.73
CA ALA A 82 2.25 19.21 -4.92
C ALA A 82 1.06 19.38 -5.87
N PRO A 83 0.85 20.56 -6.50
CA PRO A 83 -0.32 20.85 -7.33
C PRO A 83 -0.47 19.86 -8.49
N GLY A 84 -1.67 19.25 -8.60
CA GLY A 84 -2.00 18.27 -9.66
C GLY A 84 -1.32 16.89 -9.50
N ARG A 85 -0.54 16.66 -8.44
CA ARG A 85 0.21 15.43 -8.23
C ARG A 85 -0.38 14.52 -7.14
N VAL A 86 -1.37 14.97 -6.38
CA VAL A 86 -1.91 14.24 -5.23
C VAL A 86 -3.05 13.34 -5.64
N ALA A 87 -3.03 12.10 -5.15
CA ALA A 87 -4.16 11.18 -5.15
C ALA A 87 -4.20 10.45 -3.80
N VAL A 88 -5.36 9.93 -3.40
CA VAL A 88 -5.54 9.29 -2.10
C VAL A 88 -6.21 7.94 -2.32
N ALA A 89 -5.66 6.87 -1.75
CA ALA A 89 -6.38 5.60 -1.65
C ALA A 89 -6.87 5.41 -0.20
N VAL A 90 -8.12 4.96 -0.03
CA VAL A 90 -8.75 4.73 1.27
C VAL A 90 -9.20 3.28 1.36
N GLY A 91 -8.87 2.58 2.44
CA GLY A 91 -9.20 1.17 2.62
C GLY A 91 -9.74 0.84 4.01
N SER A 92 -10.25 -0.38 4.16
CA SER A 92 -10.78 -0.89 5.44
C SER A 92 -9.71 -1.10 6.52
N GLY A 93 -8.44 -1.16 6.12
CA GLY A 93 -7.28 -1.37 6.96
C GLY A 93 -7.03 -2.83 7.31
N PHE A 94 -5.89 -3.34 6.86
CA PHE A 94 -5.35 -4.63 7.27
C PHE A 94 -4.33 -4.39 8.38
N THR A 95 -3.07 -4.15 8.05
CA THR A 95 -1.96 -3.98 8.98
C THR A 95 -2.22 -2.92 10.05
N GLY A 96 -2.58 -1.70 9.65
CA GLY A 96 -2.80 -0.60 10.59
C GLY A 96 -3.99 -0.80 11.56
N ARG A 97 -4.86 -1.79 11.32
CA ARG A 97 -5.92 -2.18 12.24
C ARG A 97 -5.51 -3.39 13.08
N PHE A 98 -4.90 -4.40 12.47
CA PHE A 98 -4.45 -5.58 13.20
C PHE A 98 -3.36 -5.25 14.22
N THR A 99 -2.44 -4.33 13.95
CA THR A 99 -1.47 -3.83 14.94
C THR A 99 -2.12 -3.15 16.16
N LEU A 100 -3.39 -2.79 16.08
CA LEU A 100 -4.19 -2.29 17.20
C LEU A 100 -5.08 -3.37 17.84
N GLY A 101 -4.93 -4.64 17.46
CA GLY A 101 -5.80 -5.74 17.88
C GLY A 101 -7.23 -5.61 17.34
N LYS A 102 -7.45 -4.92 16.22
CA LYS A 102 -8.78 -4.65 15.65
C LYS A 102 -8.88 -5.22 14.23
N ARG A 103 -10.04 -5.78 13.92
CA ARG A 103 -10.35 -6.23 12.55
C ARG A 103 -10.50 -5.05 11.58
N PRO A 104 -10.36 -5.29 10.25
CA PRO A 104 -10.68 -4.28 9.23
C PRO A 104 -12.07 -3.66 9.44
N LEU A 105 -12.22 -2.39 9.04
CA LEU A 105 -13.49 -1.68 9.16
C LEU A 105 -14.58 -2.31 8.29
N PRO A 106 -15.83 -2.32 8.75
CA PRO A 106 -16.97 -2.57 7.89
C PRO A 106 -17.01 -1.59 6.71
N TRP A 107 -17.35 -2.07 5.51
CA TRP A 107 -17.38 -1.24 4.30
C TRP A 107 -18.33 -0.06 4.38
N ARG A 108 -19.41 -0.15 5.19
CA ARG A 108 -20.29 0.99 5.47
C ARG A 108 -19.52 2.15 6.13
N GLU A 109 -18.69 1.84 7.11
CA GLU A 109 -17.89 2.85 7.82
C GLU A 109 -16.85 3.49 6.90
N VAL A 110 -16.25 2.72 6.00
CA VAL A 110 -15.35 3.25 4.95
C VAL A 110 -16.12 4.18 4.02
N ALA A 111 -17.32 3.79 3.57
CA ALA A 111 -18.15 4.61 2.70
C ALA A 111 -18.57 5.92 3.37
N ASP A 112 -19.02 5.87 4.62
CA ASP A 112 -19.41 7.07 5.38
C ASP A 112 -18.23 8.01 5.57
N TYR A 113 -17.04 7.45 5.84
CA TYR A 113 -15.81 8.23 5.93
C TYR A 113 -15.46 8.92 4.61
N VAL A 114 -15.51 8.20 3.48
CA VAL A 114 -15.17 8.76 2.15
C VAL A 114 -16.18 9.85 1.76
N ARG A 115 -17.47 9.65 2.01
CA ARG A 115 -18.48 10.73 1.77
C ARG A 115 -18.18 11.97 2.58
N CYS A 116 -17.90 11.80 3.88
CA CYS A 116 -17.52 12.90 4.76
C CYS A 116 -16.24 13.61 4.26
N LEU A 117 -15.20 12.84 3.92
CA LEU A 117 -13.95 13.39 3.41
C LEU A 117 -14.14 14.20 2.12
N LYS A 118 -14.90 13.67 1.14
CA LYS A 118 -15.22 14.38 -0.11
C LYS A 118 -15.98 15.69 0.14
N ALA A 119 -16.97 15.68 1.04
CA ALA A 119 -17.71 16.90 1.40
C ALA A 119 -16.81 17.97 2.05
N LEU A 120 -15.91 17.54 2.97
CA LEU A 120 -14.96 18.46 3.61
C LEU A 120 -13.94 19.04 2.62
N LEU A 121 -13.49 18.25 1.64
CA LEU A 121 -12.61 18.72 0.57
C LEU A 121 -13.33 19.66 -0.39
N ALA A 122 -14.63 19.46 -0.63
CA ALA A 122 -15.47 20.37 -1.40
C ALA A 122 -15.76 21.70 -0.66
N GLY A 123 -15.53 21.76 0.66
CA GLY A 123 -15.86 22.91 1.51
C GLY A 123 -17.30 22.91 2.00
N GLU A 124 -17.98 21.77 1.90
CA GLU A 124 -19.36 21.59 2.29
C GLU A 124 -19.50 21.23 3.78
N SER A 125 -20.70 21.43 4.33
CA SER A 125 -21.08 20.90 5.63
C SER A 125 -21.52 19.45 5.49
N THR A 126 -21.13 18.59 6.45
CA THR A 126 -21.48 17.18 6.45
C THR A 126 -21.77 16.68 7.84
N GLN A 127 -22.40 15.50 7.97
CA GLN A 127 -22.64 14.85 9.26
C GLN A 127 -21.50 13.89 9.58
N TRP A 128 -20.98 13.96 10.81
CA TRP A 128 -20.00 13.03 11.34
C TRP A 128 -20.27 12.80 12.83
N GLU A 129 -20.40 11.54 13.23
CA GLU A 129 -20.67 11.15 14.64
C GLU A 129 -21.86 11.92 15.28
N GLY A 130 -22.90 12.16 14.49
CA GLY A 130 -24.14 12.80 14.95
C GLY A 130 -24.10 14.34 15.00
N VAL A 131 -22.98 14.96 14.60
CA VAL A 131 -22.87 16.42 14.56
C VAL A 131 -22.56 16.94 13.15
N THR A 132 -22.98 18.18 12.87
CA THR A 132 -22.61 18.86 11.61
C THR A 132 -21.21 19.41 11.74
N ILE A 133 -20.32 19.06 10.82
CA ILE A 133 -18.95 19.56 10.71
C ILE A 133 -18.69 20.24 9.36
N ARG A 134 -17.75 21.16 9.34
CA ARG A 134 -17.30 21.88 8.13
C ARG A 134 -15.87 22.40 8.34
N MET A 135 -15.10 22.50 7.26
CA MET A 135 -13.84 23.24 7.29
C MET A 135 -14.14 24.75 7.39
N MET A 136 -13.60 25.42 8.41
CA MET A 136 -13.90 26.84 8.70
C MET A 136 -12.65 27.71 8.56
N LEU A 137 -11.80 27.41 7.57
CA LEU A 137 -10.59 28.17 7.29
C LEU A 137 -10.92 29.56 6.74
N LEU A 138 -10.32 30.57 7.34
CA LEU A 138 -10.36 31.93 6.80
C LEU A 138 -9.40 32.05 5.59
N PRO A 139 -9.62 33.00 4.67
CA PRO A 139 -8.69 33.26 3.59
C PRO A 139 -7.26 33.49 4.10
N GLY A 140 -6.29 32.76 3.53
CA GLY A 140 -4.88 32.83 3.91
C GLY A 140 -4.46 31.91 5.06
N PHE A 141 -5.39 31.14 5.69
CA PHE A 141 -5.08 30.20 6.77
C PHE A 141 -5.07 28.73 6.33
N GLY A 142 -4.95 28.45 5.06
CA GLY A 142 -4.82 27.11 4.47
C GLY A 142 -5.35 27.07 3.04
N ALA A 143 -5.31 25.87 2.44
CA ALA A 143 -5.72 25.66 1.06
C ALA A 143 -7.18 26.09 0.83
N PRO A 144 -7.47 26.89 -0.20
CA PRO A 144 -8.85 27.23 -0.56
C PRO A 144 -9.64 25.98 -0.98
N ARG A 145 -10.93 26.00 -0.74
CA ARG A 145 -11.86 24.95 -1.20
C ARG A 145 -12.61 25.40 -2.45
N PRO A 146 -13.02 24.50 -3.36
CA PRO A 146 -12.85 23.04 -3.28
C PRO A 146 -11.42 22.58 -3.59
N VAL A 147 -10.98 21.50 -2.92
CA VAL A 147 -9.75 20.76 -3.26
C VAL A 147 -10.15 19.51 -4.02
N GLN A 148 -9.68 19.38 -5.25
CA GLN A 148 -9.96 18.24 -6.10
C GLN A 148 -8.74 17.31 -6.13
N VAL A 149 -8.89 16.12 -5.56
CA VAL A 149 -7.92 15.04 -5.61
C VAL A 149 -8.66 13.72 -5.91
N PRO A 150 -8.15 12.85 -6.77
CA PRO A 150 -8.73 11.53 -6.97
C PRO A 150 -8.69 10.72 -5.68
N ILE A 151 -9.80 10.01 -5.40
CA ILE A 151 -9.91 9.09 -4.25
C ILE A 151 -10.17 7.69 -4.76
N LEU A 152 -9.19 6.80 -4.62
CA LEU A 152 -9.31 5.39 -4.92
C LEU A 152 -9.81 4.63 -3.70
N ILE A 153 -10.49 3.53 -3.92
CA ILE A 153 -10.90 2.63 -2.85
C ILE A 153 -10.02 1.37 -2.86
N GLY A 154 -9.40 1.08 -1.72
CA GLY A 154 -8.56 -0.10 -1.51
C GLY A 154 -9.43 -1.34 -1.35
N ALA A 155 -9.69 -2.08 -2.42
CA ALA A 155 -10.67 -3.17 -2.46
C ALA A 155 -10.17 -4.40 -3.21
N ASP A 156 -10.29 -5.58 -2.56
CA ASP A 156 -9.94 -6.90 -3.10
C ASP A 156 -11.17 -7.84 -3.13
N GLY A 157 -12.39 -7.31 -3.13
CA GLY A 157 -13.59 -8.14 -3.14
C GLY A 157 -14.88 -7.34 -3.33
N PRO A 158 -16.02 -8.03 -3.52
CA PRO A 158 -17.26 -7.45 -4.06
C PRO A 158 -17.83 -6.30 -3.21
N LYS A 159 -17.71 -6.38 -1.86
CA LYS A 159 -18.22 -5.30 -0.98
C LYS A 159 -17.41 -4.02 -1.13
N GLY A 160 -16.09 -4.14 -1.26
CA GLY A 160 -15.22 -2.98 -1.49
C GLY A 160 -15.38 -2.42 -2.89
N LEU A 161 -15.52 -3.28 -3.91
CA LEU A 161 -15.79 -2.86 -5.29
C LEU A 161 -17.12 -2.11 -5.41
N ALA A 162 -18.16 -2.49 -4.65
CA ALA A 162 -19.40 -1.74 -4.60
C ALA A 162 -19.22 -0.32 -4.05
N VAL A 163 -18.39 -0.14 -3.02
CA VAL A 163 -18.03 1.20 -2.50
C VAL A 163 -17.19 1.97 -3.52
N ALA A 164 -16.28 1.31 -4.22
CA ALA A 164 -15.50 1.93 -5.28
C ALA A 164 -16.38 2.41 -6.44
N ALA A 165 -17.37 1.64 -6.86
CA ALA A 165 -18.32 2.01 -7.91
C ALA A 165 -19.17 3.23 -7.53
N GLU A 166 -19.52 3.38 -6.25
CA GLU A 166 -20.35 4.48 -5.78
C GLU A 166 -19.53 5.76 -5.52
N LEU A 167 -18.33 5.63 -4.94
CA LEU A 167 -17.62 6.75 -4.33
C LEU A 167 -16.20 6.94 -4.84
N GLY A 168 -15.62 5.95 -5.51
CA GLY A 168 -14.22 5.97 -5.93
C GLY A 168 -14.01 6.60 -7.31
N ASP A 169 -12.85 7.19 -7.49
CA ASP A 169 -12.32 7.59 -8.79
C ASP A 169 -11.42 6.47 -9.39
N GLY A 170 -11.24 5.38 -8.64
CA GLY A 170 -10.48 4.20 -9.02
C GLY A 170 -10.51 3.11 -7.96
N VAL A 171 -9.90 1.97 -8.30
CA VAL A 171 -9.69 0.83 -7.41
C VAL A 171 -8.20 0.66 -7.14
N PHE A 172 -7.84 0.43 -5.88
CA PHE A 172 -6.50 0.08 -5.45
C PHE A 172 -6.53 -1.34 -4.86
N SER A 173 -6.07 -2.33 -5.62
CA SER A 173 -6.02 -3.73 -5.20
C SER A 173 -4.60 -4.17 -4.83
N ALA A 174 -4.48 -5.34 -4.20
CA ALA A 174 -3.19 -5.87 -3.77
C ALA A 174 -3.02 -7.34 -4.18
N VAL A 175 -1.80 -7.71 -4.53
CA VAL A 175 -1.28 -9.05 -4.83
C VAL A 175 -1.79 -9.63 -6.15
N VAL A 176 -3.11 -9.67 -6.35
CA VAL A 176 -3.71 -10.26 -7.56
C VAL A 176 -4.70 -9.29 -8.21
N PRO A 177 -4.74 -9.24 -9.55
CA PRO A 177 -5.73 -8.44 -10.26
C PRO A 177 -7.16 -8.80 -9.84
N GLN A 178 -8.04 -7.80 -9.80
CA GLN A 178 -9.48 -7.97 -9.53
C GLN A 178 -10.24 -7.86 -10.85
N PRO A 179 -10.66 -8.98 -11.48
CA PRO A 179 -11.31 -8.93 -12.80
C PRO A 179 -12.55 -8.04 -12.83
N ASP A 180 -13.34 -8.05 -11.77
CA ASP A 180 -14.58 -7.27 -11.68
C ASP A 180 -14.31 -5.74 -11.58
N ALA A 181 -13.09 -5.33 -11.26
CA ALA A 181 -12.72 -3.92 -11.18
C ALA A 181 -12.79 -3.19 -12.53
N VAL A 182 -12.72 -3.91 -13.65
CA VAL A 182 -12.86 -3.35 -15.01
C VAL A 182 -14.24 -2.74 -15.24
N ASN A 183 -15.26 -3.22 -14.52
CA ASN A 183 -16.62 -2.71 -14.58
C ASN A 183 -16.89 -1.56 -13.59
N VAL A 184 -15.89 -1.21 -12.77
CA VAL A 184 -16.05 -0.26 -11.66
C VAL A 184 -15.42 1.09 -11.98
N ALA A 185 -14.19 1.09 -12.48
CA ALA A 185 -13.45 2.31 -12.76
C ALA A 185 -12.37 2.10 -13.82
N ASP A 186 -11.95 3.19 -14.48
CA ASP A 186 -10.86 3.17 -15.45
C ASP A 186 -9.48 3.11 -14.80
N TRP A 187 -9.34 3.67 -13.60
CA TRP A 187 -8.10 3.62 -12.82
C TRP A 187 -8.09 2.39 -11.91
N ARG A 188 -7.25 1.42 -12.24
CA ARG A 188 -7.11 0.16 -11.53
C ARG A 188 -5.64 -0.07 -11.18
N ALA A 189 -5.27 0.37 -9.97
CA ALA A 189 -3.93 0.20 -9.41
C ALA A 189 -3.81 -1.16 -8.72
N LEU A 190 -2.69 -1.86 -8.95
CA LEU A 190 -2.36 -3.14 -8.33
C LEU A 190 -1.04 -3.04 -7.58
N LEU A 191 -1.09 -3.14 -6.25
CA LEU A 191 0.09 -3.25 -5.40
C LEU A 191 0.72 -4.63 -5.55
N THR A 192 2.01 -4.66 -5.85
CA THR A 192 2.77 -5.89 -6.12
C THR A 192 4.12 -5.86 -5.41
N PHE A 193 4.70 -7.07 -5.24
CA PHE A 193 5.94 -7.30 -4.52
C PHE A 193 6.88 -8.18 -5.35
N GLY A 194 8.17 -8.10 -5.06
CA GLY A 194 9.16 -8.96 -5.68
C GLY A 194 10.50 -8.27 -5.87
N THR A 195 11.38 -8.89 -6.65
CA THR A 195 12.68 -8.35 -7.03
C THR A 195 13.13 -8.86 -8.39
N VAL A 196 13.86 -8.03 -9.14
CA VAL A 196 14.51 -8.44 -10.40
C VAL A 196 15.79 -9.21 -10.05
N LEU A 197 15.94 -10.41 -10.58
CA LEU A 197 17.16 -11.20 -10.47
C LEU A 197 18.28 -10.60 -11.32
N ASP A 198 19.48 -10.51 -10.76
CA ASP A 198 20.69 -10.22 -11.53
C ASP A 198 21.17 -11.49 -12.25
N ASP A 199 22.06 -11.35 -13.23
CA ASP A 199 22.58 -12.46 -14.01
C ASP A 199 23.24 -13.52 -13.09
N GLY A 200 22.72 -14.75 -13.15
CA GLY A 200 23.20 -15.87 -12.37
C GLY A 200 22.67 -15.93 -10.92
N GLU A 201 21.80 -15.02 -10.51
CA GLU A 201 21.11 -15.13 -9.23
C GLU A 201 20.01 -16.20 -9.26
N GLU A 202 19.86 -16.87 -8.14
CA GLU A 202 18.79 -17.82 -7.86
C GLU A 202 17.84 -17.25 -6.78
N LEU A 203 16.64 -17.82 -6.67
CA LEU A 203 15.67 -17.43 -5.64
C LEU A 203 16.19 -17.59 -4.20
N SER A 204 17.20 -18.46 -4.01
CA SER A 204 17.88 -18.70 -2.73
C SER A 204 19.04 -17.74 -2.44
N SER A 205 19.40 -16.86 -3.39
CA SER A 205 20.48 -15.89 -3.21
C SER A 205 20.15 -14.92 -2.06
N ALA A 206 21.13 -14.62 -1.21
CA ALA A 206 20.92 -13.84 0.00
C ALA A 206 20.25 -12.47 -0.25
N ARG A 207 20.65 -11.78 -1.34
CA ARG A 207 20.01 -10.51 -1.74
C ARG A 207 18.55 -10.71 -2.11
N VAL A 208 18.24 -11.76 -2.88
CA VAL A 208 16.86 -12.07 -3.30
C VAL A 208 15.99 -12.36 -2.07
N VAL A 209 16.50 -13.21 -1.16
CA VAL A 209 15.82 -13.51 0.10
C VAL A 209 15.55 -12.23 0.90
N ASP A 210 16.55 -11.36 1.06
CA ASP A 210 16.40 -10.07 1.77
C ASP A 210 15.32 -9.19 1.14
N ALA A 211 15.30 -9.08 -0.19
CA ALA A 211 14.33 -8.24 -0.93
C ALA A 211 12.90 -8.78 -0.89
N VAL A 212 12.69 -10.10 -0.83
CA VAL A 212 11.34 -10.69 -0.88
C VAL A 212 10.77 -11.06 0.49
N ALA A 213 11.63 -11.31 1.49
CA ALA A 213 11.22 -11.74 2.81
C ALA A 213 10.10 -10.90 3.43
N PRO A 214 10.14 -9.55 3.41
CA PRO A 214 9.09 -8.72 4.00
C PRO A 214 7.69 -8.97 3.43
N SER A 215 7.60 -9.33 2.15
CA SER A 215 6.32 -9.58 1.47
C SER A 215 5.87 -11.03 1.56
N VAL A 216 6.80 -11.99 1.53
CA VAL A 216 6.40 -13.41 1.56
C VAL A 216 5.85 -13.83 2.91
N VAL A 217 6.38 -13.31 4.02
CA VAL A 217 5.88 -13.62 5.37
C VAL A 217 4.46 -13.11 5.61
N VAL A 218 4.02 -12.11 4.83
CA VAL A 218 2.62 -11.63 4.87
C VAL A 218 1.62 -12.75 4.53
N MET A 219 2.04 -13.78 3.82
CA MET A 219 1.20 -14.95 3.56
C MET A 219 0.76 -15.63 4.87
N TYR A 220 1.68 -15.81 5.82
CA TYR A 220 1.34 -16.34 7.15
C TYR A 220 0.44 -15.38 7.92
N HIS A 221 0.77 -14.09 7.93
CA HIS A 221 -0.03 -13.08 8.62
C HIS A 221 -1.46 -13.07 8.09
N ALA A 222 -1.62 -13.04 6.77
CA ALA A 222 -2.94 -13.05 6.13
C ALA A 222 -3.71 -14.36 6.37
N ALA A 223 -3.04 -15.51 6.33
CA ALA A 223 -3.64 -16.80 6.59
C ALA A 223 -4.13 -16.89 8.04
N TYR A 224 -3.31 -16.48 9.01
CA TYR A 224 -3.66 -16.49 10.42
C TYR A 224 -4.86 -15.59 10.72
N GLU A 225 -4.86 -14.35 10.20
CA GLU A 225 -5.95 -13.40 10.43
C GLU A 225 -7.28 -13.79 9.75
N ARG A 226 -7.22 -14.55 8.65
CA ARG A 226 -8.40 -14.98 7.90
C ARG A 226 -8.98 -16.30 8.40
N GLY A 227 -8.15 -17.27 8.75
CA GLY A 227 -8.56 -18.63 9.05
C GLY A 227 -7.86 -19.28 10.24
N GLY A 228 -7.01 -18.55 10.97
CA GLY A 228 -6.30 -19.07 12.13
C GLY A 228 -5.39 -20.25 11.81
N ALA A 229 -5.23 -21.15 12.78
CA ALA A 229 -4.38 -22.33 12.68
C ALA A 229 -4.66 -23.18 11.43
N ALA A 230 -5.93 -23.39 11.08
CA ALA A 230 -6.31 -24.26 9.98
C ALA A 230 -5.73 -23.80 8.63
N LEU A 231 -5.77 -22.48 8.37
CA LEU A 231 -5.30 -21.95 7.09
C LEU A 231 -3.77 -21.78 7.07
N VAL A 232 -3.17 -21.43 8.20
CA VAL A 232 -1.71 -21.30 8.30
C VAL A 232 -1.01 -22.64 8.16
N ASP A 233 -1.55 -23.70 8.80
CA ASP A 233 -0.94 -25.03 8.79
C ASP A 233 -0.93 -25.68 7.40
N GLU A 234 -1.70 -25.15 6.43
CA GLU A 234 -1.68 -25.57 5.02
C GLU A 234 -0.48 -24.95 4.24
N LEU A 235 0.11 -23.87 4.75
CA LEU A 235 1.25 -23.25 4.11
C LEU A 235 2.56 -23.99 4.44
N PRO A 236 3.53 -24.00 3.51
CA PRO A 236 4.87 -24.52 3.82
C PRO A 236 5.45 -23.83 5.06
N GLY A 237 5.96 -24.59 6.04
CA GLY A 237 6.50 -24.05 7.30
C GLY A 237 5.45 -23.47 8.27
N GLY A 238 4.17 -23.35 7.86
CA GLY A 238 3.13 -22.62 8.55
C GLY A 238 2.85 -23.07 9.98
N ARG A 239 2.87 -24.39 10.24
CA ARG A 239 2.72 -24.92 11.61
C ARG A 239 3.82 -24.41 12.55
N GLY A 240 5.08 -24.47 12.13
CA GLY A 240 6.20 -24.02 12.95
C GLY A 240 6.12 -22.50 13.21
N TRP A 241 5.79 -21.72 12.18
CA TRP A 241 5.58 -20.29 12.33
C TRP A 241 4.44 -19.97 13.32
N ARG A 242 3.31 -20.66 13.19
CA ARG A 242 2.16 -20.48 14.09
C ARG A 242 2.51 -20.82 15.53
N GLU A 243 3.19 -21.92 15.78
CA GLU A 243 3.63 -22.34 17.12
C GLU A 243 4.54 -21.27 17.75
N ALA A 244 5.43 -20.65 16.97
CA ALA A 244 6.29 -19.57 17.42
C ALA A 244 5.50 -18.30 17.78
N VAL A 245 4.44 -17.96 17.00
CA VAL A 245 3.53 -16.85 17.32
C VAL A 245 2.67 -17.17 18.55
N GLU A 246 2.12 -18.36 18.64
CA GLU A 246 1.23 -18.77 19.73
C GLU A 246 1.97 -18.98 21.07
N ALA A 247 3.29 -19.08 21.04
CA ALA A 247 4.12 -19.02 22.24
C ALA A 247 4.10 -17.63 22.92
N CYS A 248 3.73 -16.58 22.17
CA CYS A 248 3.51 -15.26 22.75
C CYS A 248 2.18 -15.20 23.53
N PRO A 249 2.09 -14.34 24.58
CA PRO A 249 0.83 -14.12 25.29
C PRO A 249 -0.29 -13.78 24.31
N GLU A 250 -1.49 -14.33 24.53
CA GLU A 250 -2.64 -14.12 23.63
C GLU A 250 -2.95 -12.65 23.40
N THR A 251 -2.82 -11.83 24.43
CA THR A 251 -3.04 -10.38 24.40
C THR A 251 -2.03 -9.62 23.52
N GLU A 252 -0.90 -10.23 23.18
CA GLU A 252 0.20 -9.62 22.41
C GLU A 252 0.43 -10.30 21.05
N ARG A 253 -0.29 -11.38 20.73
CA ARG A 253 -0.11 -12.13 19.47
C ARG A 253 -0.27 -11.27 18.23
N HIS A 254 -1.23 -10.34 18.24
CA HIS A 254 -1.42 -9.42 17.14
C HIS A 254 -0.20 -8.52 16.87
N LEU A 255 0.55 -8.14 17.92
CA LEU A 255 1.81 -7.42 17.78
C LEU A 255 2.88 -8.34 17.20
N ALA A 256 2.98 -9.56 17.73
CA ALA A 256 3.94 -10.55 17.28
C ALA A 256 3.75 -10.95 15.80
N ILE A 257 2.50 -11.07 15.33
CA ILE A 257 2.17 -11.38 13.93
C ILE A 257 2.64 -10.24 13.00
N HIS A 258 2.39 -9.00 13.39
CA HIS A 258 2.60 -7.84 12.50
C HIS A 258 3.91 -7.09 12.74
N GLU A 259 4.80 -7.57 13.60
CA GLU A 259 6.13 -7.00 13.79
C GLU A 259 6.92 -7.05 12.47
N GLY A 260 7.32 -5.89 11.96
CA GLY A 260 8.07 -5.78 10.70
C GLY A 260 7.26 -5.99 9.42
N HIS A 261 5.93 -6.12 9.49
CA HIS A 261 5.05 -6.38 8.34
C HIS A 261 5.32 -5.45 7.15
N LEU A 262 5.70 -6.01 6.00
CA LEU A 262 6.11 -5.32 4.76
C LEU A 262 7.33 -4.38 4.91
N VAL A 263 8.01 -4.40 6.04
CA VAL A 263 9.22 -3.61 6.31
C VAL A 263 10.45 -4.50 6.33
N LYS A 264 10.43 -5.54 7.17
CA LYS A 264 11.51 -6.48 7.34
C LYS A 264 11.00 -7.76 8.00
N ALA A 265 11.43 -8.93 7.54
CA ALA A 265 11.20 -10.17 8.28
C ALA A 265 11.90 -10.08 9.65
N ASN A 266 11.18 -10.41 10.71
CA ASN A 266 11.72 -10.44 12.06
C ASN A 266 12.34 -11.83 12.38
N ALA A 267 13.04 -11.96 13.51
CA ALA A 267 13.73 -13.19 13.88
C ALA A 267 12.79 -14.42 14.04
N ARG A 268 11.48 -14.20 14.22
CA ARG A 268 10.47 -15.26 14.26
C ARG A 268 10.08 -15.73 12.86
N ASP A 269 10.04 -14.81 11.90
CA ASP A 269 9.66 -15.07 10.51
C ASP A 269 10.82 -15.66 9.68
N GLU A 270 12.05 -15.19 9.92
CA GLU A 270 13.24 -15.55 9.14
C GLU A 270 13.41 -17.07 8.90
N PRO A 271 13.18 -17.98 9.89
CA PRO A 271 13.35 -19.41 9.66
C PRO A 271 12.42 -20.02 8.59
N TYR A 272 11.32 -19.35 8.27
CA TYR A 272 10.26 -19.85 7.40
C TYR A 272 10.20 -19.13 6.05
N VAL A 273 10.99 -18.09 5.83
CA VAL A 273 11.01 -17.30 4.59
C VAL A 273 11.29 -18.19 3.38
N ALA A 274 12.32 -19.03 3.46
CA ALA A 274 12.77 -19.86 2.35
C ALA A 274 11.67 -20.82 1.84
N ASP A 275 10.81 -21.32 2.72
CA ASP A 275 9.73 -22.22 2.37
C ASP A 275 8.63 -21.55 1.53
N LEU A 276 8.45 -20.23 1.67
CA LEU A 276 7.42 -19.45 0.99
C LEU A 276 7.87 -18.81 -0.34
N ILE A 277 9.18 -18.64 -0.54
CA ILE A 277 9.70 -17.95 -1.74
C ILE A 277 9.20 -18.55 -3.05
N PRO A 278 9.21 -19.89 -3.26
CA PRO A 278 8.72 -20.47 -4.51
C PRO A 278 7.24 -20.17 -4.77
N LEU A 279 6.42 -20.15 -3.72
CA LEU A 279 4.98 -19.86 -3.83
C LEU A 279 4.75 -18.37 -4.14
N ALA A 280 5.44 -17.49 -3.46
CA ALA A 280 5.34 -16.04 -3.67
C ALA A 280 5.88 -15.62 -5.04
N SER A 281 6.96 -16.25 -5.52
CA SER A 281 7.54 -15.97 -6.84
C SER A 281 6.63 -16.38 -7.98
N ALA A 282 5.78 -17.39 -7.79
CA ALA A 282 4.82 -17.82 -8.81
C ALA A 282 3.72 -16.78 -9.08
N THR A 283 3.40 -15.92 -8.12
CA THR A 283 2.30 -14.95 -8.22
C THR A 283 2.76 -13.49 -8.20
N GLY A 284 3.95 -13.22 -7.67
CA GLY A 284 4.53 -11.88 -7.54
C GLY A 284 5.45 -11.50 -8.69
N LEU A 285 6.19 -10.41 -8.51
CA LEU A 285 7.15 -9.86 -9.47
C LEU A 285 8.60 -10.21 -9.08
N THR A 286 8.86 -11.50 -8.77
CA THR A 286 10.22 -12.00 -8.54
C THR A 286 10.64 -12.88 -9.72
N GLY A 287 11.73 -12.52 -10.37
CA GLY A 287 12.23 -13.24 -11.54
C GLY A 287 13.18 -12.40 -12.37
N THR A 288 13.58 -12.91 -13.53
CA THR A 288 14.37 -12.16 -14.52
C THR A 288 13.60 -10.96 -15.06
N ALA A 289 14.29 -10.00 -15.66
CA ALA A 289 13.66 -8.84 -16.29
C ALA A 289 12.62 -9.24 -17.36
N GLU A 290 12.89 -10.30 -18.13
CA GLU A 290 11.96 -10.82 -19.14
C GLU A 290 10.69 -11.41 -18.51
N GLU A 291 10.83 -12.22 -17.46
CA GLU A 291 9.69 -12.80 -16.72
C GLU A 291 8.82 -11.69 -16.08
N ILE A 292 9.43 -10.68 -15.49
CA ILE A 292 8.72 -9.53 -14.89
C ILE A 292 7.97 -8.75 -15.98
N SER A 293 8.61 -8.45 -17.12
CA SER A 293 7.96 -7.79 -18.24
C SER A 293 6.76 -8.59 -18.77
N GLY A 294 6.91 -9.92 -18.87
CA GLY A 294 5.82 -10.82 -19.24
C GLY A 294 4.63 -10.74 -18.27
N ARG A 295 4.88 -10.83 -16.97
CA ARG A 295 3.81 -10.73 -15.93
C ARG A 295 3.11 -9.38 -15.91
N ILE A 296 3.84 -8.30 -16.16
CA ILE A 296 3.21 -6.97 -16.31
C ILE A 296 2.28 -6.96 -17.54
N GLY A 297 2.64 -7.65 -18.61
CA GLY A 297 1.76 -7.88 -19.77
C GLY A 297 0.47 -8.64 -19.38
N ASP A 298 0.59 -9.68 -18.54
CA ASP A 298 -0.53 -10.44 -18.02
C ASP A 298 -1.44 -9.58 -17.12
N PHE A 299 -0.87 -8.73 -16.28
CA PHE A 299 -1.64 -7.77 -15.48
C PHE A 299 -2.40 -6.77 -16.36
N ALA A 300 -1.78 -6.29 -17.43
CA ALA A 300 -2.45 -5.43 -18.41
C ALA A 300 -3.63 -6.16 -19.07
N ALA A 301 -3.44 -7.40 -19.49
CA ALA A 301 -4.50 -8.24 -20.08
C ALA A 301 -5.63 -8.52 -19.09
N ALA A 302 -5.33 -8.61 -17.79
CA ALA A 302 -6.31 -8.73 -16.71
C ALA A 302 -6.99 -7.39 -16.33
N GLY A 303 -6.69 -6.30 -17.05
CA GLY A 303 -7.33 -5.00 -16.87
C GLY A 303 -6.67 -4.06 -15.88
N VAL A 304 -5.50 -4.38 -15.34
CA VAL A 304 -4.71 -3.44 -14.51
C VAL A 304 -4.24 -2.26 -15.37
N THR A 305 -4.35 -1.05 -14.85
CA THR A 305 -3.89 0.17 -15.55
C THR A 305 -2.67 0.81 -14.92
N GLU A 306 -2.40 0.51 -13.65
CA GLU A 306 -1.22 0.97 -12.91
C GLU A 306 -0.67 -0.19 -12.06
N VAL A 307 0.58 -0.57 -12.30
CA VAL A 307 1.34 -1.47 -11.43
C VAL A 307 2.04 -0.64 -10.38
N VAL A 308 1.82 -0.96 -9.11
CA VAL A 308 2.43 -0.29 -7.95
C VAL A 308 3.43 -1.25 -7.32
N TYR A 309 4.70 -1.10 -7.65
CA TYR A 309 5.77 -1.94 -7.16
C TYR A 309 6.26 -1.48 -5.78
N GLN A 310 6.29 -2.37 -4.79
CA GLN A 310 6.95 -2.10 -3.52
C GLN A 310 8.36 -2.70 -3.52
N PRO A 311 9.42 -1.87 -3.57
CA PRO A 311 10.78 -2.31 -3.29
C PRO A 311 10.95 -2.63 -1.81
N ALA A 312 11.70 -3.67 -1.47
CA ALA A 312 12.02 -4.04 -0.10
C ALA A 312 13.46 -4.58 0.02
N GLY A 313 13.90 -4.87 1.24
CA GLY A 313 15.26 -5.29 1.52
C GLY A 313 16.18 -4.14 1.88
N SER A 314 17.48 -4.41 1.92
CA SER A 314 18.50 -3.48 2.41
C SER A 314 18.91 -2.41 1.39
N ASP A 315 18.64 -2.59 0.09
CA ASP A 315 19.01 -1.65 -0.99
C ASP A 315 17.81 -1.26 -1.85
N ILE A 316 16.99 -0.35 -1.33
CA ILE A 316 15.78 0.14 -2.00
C ILE A 316 16.11 0.84 -3.33
N GLU A 317 17.25 1.54 -3.44
CA GLU A 317 17.64 2.22 -4.68
C GLU A 317 17.97 1.22 -5.80
N ARG A 318 18.68 0.14 -5.47
CA ARG A 318 18.93 -0.96 -6.41
C ARG A 318 17.63 -1.56 -6.91
N GLU A 319 16.70 -1.84 -6.00
CA GLU A 319 15.40 -2.43 -6.35
C GLU A 319 14.60 -1.51 -7.29
N LEU A 320 14.57 -0.20 -7.01
CA LEU A 320 13.92 0.78 -7.90
C LEU A 320 14.58 0.82 -9.28
N ARG A 321 15.92 0.83 -9.36
CA ARG A 321 16.66 0.90 -10.63
C ARG A 321 16.47 -0.36 -11.47
N ALA A 322 16.57 -1.53 -10.86
CA ALA A 322 16.40 -2.80 -11.55
C ALA A 322 14.98 -2.96 -12.09
N PHE A 323 13.97 -2.61 -11.28
CA PHE A 323 12.58 -2.69 -11.72
C PHE A 323 12.25 -1.66 -12.82
N ALA A 324 12.77 -0.44 -12.73
CA ALA A 324 12.64 0.57 -13.77
C ALA A 324 13.25 0.08 -15.10
N SER A 325 14.44 -0.52 -15.05
CA SER A 325 15.10 -1.11 -16.21
C SER A 325 14.28 -2.25 -16.82
N ALA A 326 13.79 -3.18 -16.01
CA ALA A 326 12.99 -4.33 -16.45
C ALA A 326 11.65 -3.93 -17.08
N THR A 327 11.11 -2.77 -16.70
CA THR A 327 9.83 -2.24 -17.20
C THR A 327 9.98 -1.19 -18.31
N GLY A 328 11.22 -0.85 -18.67
CA GLY A 328 11.50 0.14 -19.73
C GLY A 328 11.15 1.57 -19.33
N LEU A 329 11.12 1.89 -18.03
CA LEU A 329 10.98 3.28 -17.59
C LEU A 329 12.22 4.08 -18.04
N THR A 330 11.95 5.24 -18.62
CA THR A 330 12.97 6.23 -18.98
C THR A 330 12.63 7.51 -18.24
N GLY A 331 13.53 7.95 -17.36
CA GLY A 331 13.37 9.17 -16.56
C GLY A 331 13.39 10.45 -17.37
#